data_ce23226760ddc8a3264057dedd331ebf
#
_entry.id   ce23226760ddc8a3264057dedd331ebf
#
_cell.length_a   1.000
_cell.length_b   1.000
_cell.length_c   1.000
_cell.angle_alpha   90.00
_cell.angle_beta   90.00
_cell.angle_gamma   90.00
#
_symmetry.space_group_name_H-M   'P 1'
#
loop_
_entity.id
_entity.type
_entity.pdbx_description
1 polymer ?
#
loop_
_entity_poly.entity_id
_entity_poly.type
_entity_poly.pdbx_seq_one_letter_code
_entity_poly.pdbx_strand_id
1 'polypeptide(L)'
;MDVFDAISKRRSVRKFKPELLSERQIEQLLEAARLSPSGCNIQPWRFLVVKDKKCKHKLCEAAFNQKFVEEAPIVIVCCGDLSSWKKTGHRTQELLSIKDVHLNKETEEALMDRVDRAVLAELQERIPTTLLNVAIAVEHIVLEAVELGLGSCWVRLFDENKVKQALDLDNNLCVVALLPVGVPDEEPDARPKLPLSSIILPEKPKNS
;
A
#
# COMPACT_ATOMS: atom_id res chain seq x y z
N MET A 1 -11.98 -4.53 -17.48
CA MET A 1 -11.70 -3.06 -17.67
C MET A 1 -10.24 -2.93 -18.05
N ASP A 2 -9.82 -1.97 -18.87
CA ASP A 2 -8.38 -1.74 -19.04
C ASP A 2 -7.79 -0.93 -17.86
N VAL A 3 -6.45 -0.93 -17.75
CA VAL A 3 -5.76 -0.29 -16.61
C VAL A 3 -6.01 1.22 -16.58
N PHE A 4 -6.02 1.88 -17.73
CA PHE A 4 -6.25 3.33 -17.81
C PHE A 4 -7.67 3.69 -17.38
N ASP A 5 -8.64 2.86 -17.72
CA ASP A 5 -10.03 2.99 -17.28
C ASP A 5 -10.13 2.92 -15.75
N ALA A 6 -9.48 1.92 -15.12
CA ALA A 6 -9.47 1.80 -13.67
C ALA A 6 -8.87 3.04 -13.00
N ILE A 7 -7.74 3.53 -13.51
CA ILE A 7 -7.07 4.75 -13.02
C ILE A 7 -7.99 5.98 -13.16
N SER A 8 -8.65 6.13 -14.33
CA SER A 8 -9.49 7.29 -14.63
C SER A 8 -10.82 7.29 -13.85
N LYS A 9 -11.38 6.11 -13.57
CA LYS A 9 -12.65 5.92 -12.84
C LYS A 9 -12.48 5.91 -11.32
N ARG A 10 -11.29 5.61 -10.81
CA ARG A 10 -11.04 5.56 -9.38
C ARG A 10 -11.43 6.86 -8.66
N ARG A 11 -12.19 6.72 -7.58
CA ARG A 11 -12.60 7.82 -6.70
C ARG A 11 -12.31 7.46 -5.24
N SER A 12 -12.23 8.47 -4.37
CA SER A 12 -12.24 8.26 -2.92
C SER A 12 -13.69 8.19 -2.45
N VAL A 13 -14.18 6.97 -2.26
CA VAL A 13 -15.56 6.68 -1.84
C VAL A 13 -15.64 6.68 -0.32
N ARG A 14 -16.63 7.39 0.24
CA ARG A 14 -16.86 7.55 1.68
C ARG A 14 -18.27 7.19 2.12
N LYS A 15 -19.11 6.73 1.20
CA LYS A 15 -20.42 6.14 1.51
C LYS A 15 -20.50 4.77 0.88
N PHE A 16 -20.88 3.79 1.67
CA PHE A 16 -20.91 2.41 1.27
C PHE A 16 -22.29 1.82 1.54
N LYS A 17 -22.73 0.96 0.64
CA LYS A 17 -23.90 0.12 0.89
C LYS A 17 -23.61 -0.90 1.99
N PRO A 18 -24.60 -1.35 2.75
CA PRO A 18 -24.40 -2.33 3.83
C PRO A 18 -24.19 -3.76 3.30
N GLU A 19 -23.73 -3.90 2.07
CA GLU A 19 -23.47 -5.17 1.41
C GLU A 19 -22.11 -5.72 1.83
N LEU A 20 -22.06 -6.99 2.24
CA LEU A 20 -20.82 -7.66 2.60
C LEU A 20 -20.06 -8.06 1.34
N LEU A 21 -18.74 -7.94 1.39
CA LEU A 21 -17.87 -8.47 0.35
C LEU A 21 -17.77 -10.00 0.50
N SER A 22 -17.76 -10.70 -0.63
CA SER A 22 -17.45 -12.14 -0.66
C SER A 22 -15.97 -12.38 -0.35
N GLU A 23 -15.64 -13.54 0.21
CA GLU A 23 -14.24 -13.93 0.46
C GLU A 23 -13.42 -13.89 -0.83
N ARG A 24 -14.01 -14.27 -1.96
CA ARG A 24 -13.36 -14.21 -3.28
C ARG A 24 -12.95 -12.78 -3.68
N GLN A 25 -13.81 -11.79 -3.44
CA GLN A 25 -13.46 -10.38 -3.71
C GLN A 25 -12.31 -9.92 -2.81
N ILE A 26 -12.34 -10.30 -1.53
CA ILE A 26 -11.27 -9.97 -0.59
C ILE A 26 -9.95 -10.62 -1.01
N GLU A 27 -9.97 -11.88 -1.40
CA GLU A 27 -8.80 -12.60 -1.92
C GLU A 27 -8.25 -11.95 -3.18
N GLN A 28 -9.09 -11.53 -4.13
CA GLN A 28 -8.66 -10.85 -5.34
C GLN A 28 -7.97 -9.51 -5.03
N LEU A 29 -8.52 -8.72 -4.10
CA LEU A 29 -7.89 -7.48 -3.64
C LEU A 29 -6.50 -7.71 -3.04
N LEU A 30 -6.37 -8.72 -2.19
CA LEU A 30 -5.09 -9.06 -1.55
C LEU A 30 -4.10 -9.68 -2.54
N GLU A 31 -4.58 -10.43 -3.52
CA GLU A 31 -3.74 -11.00 -4.59
C GLU A 31 -3.17 -9.88 -5.49
N ALA A 32 -3.96 -8.86 -5.81
CA ALA A 32 -3.46 -7.68 -6.53
C ALA A 32 -2.29 -7.01 -5.78
N ALA A 33 -2.41 -6.89 -4.45
CA ALA A 33 -1.32 -6.39 -3.62
C ALA A 33 -0.10 -7.34 -3.62
N ARG A 34 -0.32 -8.65 -3.53
CA ARG A 34 0.74 -9.66 -3.51
C ARG A 34 1.60 -9.63 -4.78
N LEU A 35 1.00 -9.34 -5.91
CA LEU A 35 1.67 -9.25 -7.22
C LEU A 35 2.46 -7.96 -7.43
N SER A 36 2.43 -7.03 -6.49
CA SER A 36 3.15 -5.77 -6.60
C SER A 36 4.66 -5.94 -6.58
N PRO A 37 5.42 -5.11 -7.30
CA PRO A 37 6.86 -5.08 -7.20
C PRO A 37 7.33 -4.48 -5.88
N SER A 38 8.51 -4.88 -5.42
CA SER A 38 9.19 -4.24 -4.29
C SER A 38 10.70 -4.26 -4.47
N GLY A 39 11.42 -3.33 -3.84
CA GLY A 39 12.87 -3.31 -3.87
C GLY A 39 13.45 -4.64 -3.39
N CYS A 40 14.36 -5.25 -4.17
CA CYS A 40 14.94 -6.57 -3.91
C CYS A 40 13.88 -7.66 -3.63
N ASN A 41 12.68 -7.52 -4.15
CA ASN A 41 11.55 -8.43 -3.92
C ASN A 41 11.27 -8.70 -2.42
N ILE A 42 11.46 -7.70 -1.57
CA ILE A 42 11.40 -7.84 -0.11
C ILE A 42 9.99 -8.06 0.43
N GLN A 43 8.97 -7.57 -0.28
CA GLN A 43 7.55 -7.76 0.01
C GLN A 43 7.19 -7.44 1.48
N PRO A 44 7.41 -6.20 1.94
CA PRO A 44 7.29 -5.85 3.34
C PRO A 44 5.84 -5.64 3.80
N TRP A 45 4.87 -5.65 2.89
CA TRP A 45 3.47 -5.41 3.22
C TRP A 45 2.85 -6.53 4.05
N ARG A 46 2.00 -6.12 4.99
CA ARG A 46 1.13 -6.97 5.79
C ARG A 46 -0.26 -6.34 5.82
N PHE A 47 -1.27 -7.14 5.58
CA PHE A 47 -2.65 -6.67 5.53
C PHE A 47 -3.49 -7.37 6.58
N LEU A 48 -4.27 -6.60 7.33
CA LEU A 48 -5.28 -7.12 8.24
C LEU A 48 -6.66 -6.68 7.75
N VAL A 49 -7.51 -7.63 7.41
CA VAL A 49 -8.89 -7.34 6.99
C VAL A 49 -9.80 -7.33 8.21
N VAL A 50 -10.28 -6.16 8.58
CA VAL A 50 -11.14 -5.94 9.73
C VAL A 50 -12.59 -5.92 9.29
N LYS A 51 -13.38 -6.92 9.73
CA LYS A 51 -14.82 -7.07 9.51
C LYS A 51 -15.63 -6.81 10.79
N ASP A 52 -15.02 -7.04 11.95
CA ASP A 52 -15.66 -6.90 13.25
C ASP A 52 -16.06 -5.44 13.52
N LYS A 53 -17.32 -5.24 13.93
CA LYS A 53 -17.88 -3.89 14.16
C LYS A 53 -17.18 -3.15 15.30
N LYS A 54 -16.79 -3.86 16.38
CA LYS A 54 -16.13 -3.22 17.52
C LYS A 54 -14.72 -2.77 17.15
N CYS A 55 -14.00 -3.60 16.39
CA CYS A 55 -12.68 -3.25 15.87
C CYS A 55 -12.77 -2.05 14.91
N LYS A 56 -13.74 -2.04 13.97
CA LYS A 56 -13.95 -0.91 13.06
C LYS A 56 -14.31 0.38 13.79
N HIS A 57 -15.10 0.30 14.85
CA HIS A 57 -15.40 1.46 15.70
C HIS A 57 -14.12 2.03 16.33
N LYS A 58 -13.25 1.20 16.92
CA LYS A 58 -11.96 1.65 17.45
C LYS A 58 -11.06 2.26 16.37
N LEU A 59 -11.07 1.71 15.15
CA LEU A 59 -10.36 2.29 14.02
C LEU A 59 -10.94 3.66 13.63
N CYS A 60 -12.25 3.83 13.67
CA CYS A 60 -12.91 5.11 13.44
C CYS A 60 -12.47 6.14 14.48
N GLU A 61 -12.45 5.79 15.78
CA GLU A 61 -11.94 6.66 16.85
C GLU A 61 -10.46 7.02 16.62
N ALA A 62 -9.62 6.05 16.29
CA ALA A 62 -8.21 6.28 15.95
C ALA A 62 -8.05 7.18 14.72
N ALA A 63 -9.00 7.15 13.78
CA ALA A 63 -9.05 7.97 12.59
C ALA A 63 -9.84 9.29 12.80
N PHE A 64 -9.83 9.84 14.02
CA PHE A 64 -10.49 11.11 14.37
C PHE A 64 -11.98 11.15 14.01
N ASN A 65 -12.69 10.06 14.25
CA ASN A 65 -14.12 9.88 14.03
C ASN A 65 -14.56 10.06 12.55
N GLN A 66 -13.72 9.68 11.61
CA GLN A 66 -14.12 9.58 10.21
C GLN A 66 -15.09 8.40 10.04
N LYS A 67 -16.41 8.68 10.09
CA LYS A 67 -17.49 7.69 10.20
C LYS A 67 -17.48 6.63 9.11
N PHE A 68 -17.12 7.00 7.89
CA PHE A 68 -17.03 6.03 6.79
C PHE A 68 -16.02 4.89 7.04
N VAL A 69 -15.11 5.03 8.01
CA VAL A 69 -14.19 3.96 8.42
C VAL A 69 -14.94 2.82 9.10
N GLU A 70 -15.87 3.14 10.02
CA GLU A 70 -16.67 2.12 10.69
C GLU A 70 -17.88 1.63 9.87
N GLU A 71 -18.38 2.49 8.97
CA GLU A 71 -19.54 2.21 8.12
C GLU A 71 -19.21 1.26 6.95
N ALA A 72 -17.95 1.29 6.46
CA ALA A 72 -17.53 0.39 5.39
C ALA A 72 -17.72 -1.09 5.79
N PRO A 73 -18.10 -1.98 4.85
CA PRO A 73 -18.21 -3.41 5.10
C PRO A 73 -16.92 -3.99 5.69
N ILE A 74 -15.77 -3.62 5.13
CA ILE A 74 -14.45 -3.99 5.63
C ILE A 74 -13.51 -2.79 5.70
N VAL A 75 -12.49 -2.88 6.56
CA VAL A 75 -11.32 -1.99 6.54
C VAL A 75 -10.08 -2.86 6.38
N ILE A 76 -9.31 -2.62 5.33
CA ILE A 76 -7.99 -3.24 5.18
C ILE A 76 -6.98 -2.32 5.88
N VAL A 77 -6.38 -2.81 6.95
CA VAL A 77 -5.28 -2.12 7.64
C VAL A 77 -3.99 -2.48 6.92
N CYS A 78 -3.40 -1.50 6.27
CA CYS A 78 -2.22 -1.67 5.43
C CYS A 78 -0.97 -1.38 6.27
N CYS A 79 -0.20 -2.41 6.57
CA CYS A 79 0.99 -2.33 7.39
C CYS A 79 2.26 -2.65 6.60
N GLY A 80 3.37 -2.12 7.08
CA GLY A 80 4.70 -2.49 6.63
C GLY A 80 5.49 -3.15 7.74
N ASP A 81 6.05 -4.30 7.46
CA ASP A 81 6.92 -5.05 8.36
C ASP A 81 8.37 -4.54 8.23
N LEU A 82 8.78 -3.75 9.21
CA LEU A 82 10.13 -3.17 9.27
C LEU A 82 11.23 -4.24 9.47
N SER A 83 10.87 -5.43 9.97
CA SER A 83 11.80 -6.53 10.12
C SER A 83 12.10 -7.26 8.81
N SER A 84 11.29 -7.06 7.77
CA SER A 84 11.46 -7.70 6.45
C SER A 84 12.82 -7.38 5.83
N TRP A 85 13.42 -6.23 6.13
CA TRP A 85 14.73 -5.82 5.64
C TRP A 85 15.89 -6.68 6.13
N LYS A 86 15.72 -7.42 7.21
CA LYS A 86 16.69 -8.42 7.69
C LYS A 86 16.87 -9.58 6.68
N LYS A 87 15.89 -9.80 5.81
CA LYS A 87 15.90 -10.83 4.78
C LYS A 87 16.42 -10.33 3.43
N THR A 88 16.85 -9.06 3.33
CA THR A 88 17.25 -8.45 2.05
C THR A 88 18.38 -9.22 1.38
N GLY A 89 19.40 -9.65 2.12
CA GLY A 89 20.51 -10.43 1.57
C GLY A 89 20.04 -11.71 0.89
N HIS A 90 19.23 -12.52 1.56
CA HIS A 90 18.68 -13.75 0.98
C HIS A 90 17.80 -13.47 -0.26
N ARG A 91 16.92 -12.46 -0.17
CA ARG A 91 16.06 -12.06 -1.30
C ARG A 91 16.85 -11.54 -2.50
N THR A 92 17.95 -10.83 -2.25
CA THR A 92 18.83 -10.37 -3.31
C THR A 92 19.53 -11.53 -3.98
N GLN A 93 19.98 -12.53 -3.23
CA GLN A 93 20.58 -13.75 -3.79
C GLN A 93 19.57 -14.54 -4.64
N GLU A 94 18.33 -14.69 -4.17
CA GLU A 94 17.24 -15.30 -4.96
C GLU A 94 17.05 -14.54 -6.28
N LEU A 95 17.04 -13.20 -6.24
CA LEU A 95 16.87 -12.35 -7.42
C LEU A 95 18.04 -12.53 -8.41
N LEU A 96 19.27 -12.54 -7.92
CA LEU A 96 20.48 -12.75 -8.75
C LEU A 96 20.58 -14.16 -9.33
N SER A 97 19.90 -15.14 -8.72
CA SER A 97 19.84 -16.51 -9.24
C SER A 97 18.88 -16.69 -10.42
N ILE A 98 18.04 -15.67 -10.70
CA ILE A 98 17.12 -15.69 -11.85
C ILE A 98 17.93 -15.58 -13.14
N LYS A 99 17.76 -16.51 -14.06
CA LYS A 99 18.59 -16.70 -15.26
C LYS A 99 18.74 -15.45 -16.15
N ASP A 100 17.75 -14.56 -16.15
CA ASP A 100 17.73 -13.37 -17.00
C ASP A 100 18.15 -12.06 -16.28
N VAL A 101 18.57 -12.15 -15.00
CA VAL A 101 19.08 -11.01 -14.26
C VAL A 101 20.60 -10.97 -14.37
N HIS A 102 21.09 -10.15 -15.29
CA HIS A 102 22.54 -9.94 -15.51
C HIS A 102 22.92 -8.54 -15.04
N LEU A 103 23.66 -8.46 -13.94
CA LEU A 103 24.25 -7.22 -13.46
C LEU A 103 25.73 -7.18 -13.83
N ASN A 104 26.25 -6.02 -14.17
CA ASN A 104 27.69 -5.84 -14.21
C ASN A 104 28.26 -5.78 -12.79
N LYS A 105 29.56 -5.99 -12.65
CA LYS A 105 30.24 -6.07 -11.36
C LYS A 105 30.02 -4.81 -10.48
N GLU A 106 30.08 -3.62 -11.05
CA GLU A 106 29.87 -2.36 -10.35
C GLU A 106 28.44 -2.26 -9.78
N THR A 107 27.44 -2.64 -10.57
CA THR A 107 26.02 -2.65 -10.14
C THR A 107 25.79 -3.70 -9.05
N GLU A 108 26.42 -4.86 -9.13
CA GLU A 108 26.33 -5.91 -8.13
C GLU A 108 26.97 -5.46 -6.81
N GLU A 109 28.17 -4.86 -6.84
CA GLU A 109 28.84 -4.30 -5.66
C GLU A 109 28.00 -3.19 -5.01
N ALA A 110 27.44 -2.26 -5.79
CA ALA A 110 26.57 -1.20 -5.29
C ALA A 110 25.26 -1.75 -4.68
N LEU A 111 24.70 -2.82 -5.26
CA LEU A 111 23.53 -3.49 -4.73
C LEU A 111 23.84 -4.18 -3.39
N MET A 112 24.97 -4.87 -3.28
CA MET A 112 25.37 -5.53 -2.03
C MET A 112 25.67 -4.53 -0.92
N ASP A 113 26.36 -3.43 -1.20
CA ASP A 113 26.60 -2.35 -0.24
C ASP A 113 25.25 -1.74 0.27
N ARG A 114 24.28 -1.55 -0.62
CA ARG A 114 22.93 -1.11 -0.24
C ARG A 114 22.22 -2.14 0.65
N VAL A 115 22.37 -3.43 0.35
CA VAL A 115 21.80 -4.53 1.15
C VAL A 115 22.41 -4.51 2.55
N ASP A 116 23.72 -4.42 2.67
CA ASP A 116 24.41 -4.41 3.96
C ASP A 116 24.00 -3.21 4.82
N ARG A 117 23.92 -2.02 4.21
CA ARG A 117 23.37 -0.83 4.90
C ARG A 117 21.92 -1.04 5.33
N ALA A 118 21.09 -1.65 4.51
CA ALA A 118 19.69 -1.92 4.86
C ALA A 118 19.56 -2.94 6.00
N VAL A 119 20.45 -3.92 6.12
CA VAL A 119 20.47 -4.90 7.22
C VAL A 119 20.91 -4.25 8.53
N LEU A 120 21.85 -3.31 8.49
CA LEU A 120 22.40 -2.64 9.66
C LEU A 120 21.56 -1.46 10.15
N ALA A 121 20.70 -0.89 9.30
CA ALA A 121 19.89 0.29 9.63
C ALA A 121 18.91 0.03 10.78
N GLU A 122 18.67 1.07 11.58
CA GLU A 122 17.64 1.04 12.62
C GLU A 122 16.23 0.91 12.03
N LEU A 123 15.29 0.37 12.82
CA LEU A 123 13.92 0.12 12.32
C LEU A 123 13.25 1.39 11.78
N GLN A 124 13.46 2.53 12.44
CA GLN A 124 12.85 3.80 12.03
C GLN A 124 13.40 4.33 10.70
N GLU A 125 14.67 4.10 10.41
CA GLU A 125 15.31 4.51 9.15
C GLU A 125 14.74 3.77 7.94
N ARG A 126 14.09 2.62 8.17
CA ARG A 126 13.46 1.77 7.15
C ARG A 126 12.04 2.21 6.79
N ILE A 127 11.42 3.06 7.62
CA ILE A 127 10.03 3.49 7.42
C ILE A 127 9.83 4.09 6.03
N PRO A 128 10.63 5.05 5.53
CA PRO A 128 10.37 5.67 4.23
C PRO A 128 10.34 4.66 3.07
N THR A 129 11.29 3.73 3.05
CA THR A 129 11.37 2.70 2.00
C THR A 129 10.23 1.67 2.15
N THR A 130 9.86 1.34 3.37
CA THR A 130 8.74 0.44 3.65
C THR A 130 7.42 1.08 3.21
N LEU A 131 7.19 2.36 3.54
CA LEU A 131 6.01 3.11 3.10
C LEU A 131 5.87 3.13 1.58
N LEU A 132 6.97 3.37 0.85
CA LEU A 132 6.98 3.36 -0.62
C LEU A 132 6.50 2.01 -1.17
N ASN A 133 7.07 0.91 -0.71
CA ASN A 133 6.72 -0.43 -1.19
C ASN A 133 5.26 -0.80 -0.85
N VAL A 134 4.82 -0.49 0.38
CA VAL A 134 3.43 -0.76 0.78
C VAL A 134 2.44 0.11 -0.02
N ALA A 135 2.78 1.37 -0.30
CA ALA A 135 1.93 2.26 -1.08
C ALA A 135 1.68 1.72 -2.50
N ILE A 136 2.70 1.15 -3.14
CA ILE A 136 2.56 0.48 -4.45
C ILE A 136 1.54 -0.66 -4.34
N ALA A 137 1.68 -1.52 -3.33
CA ALA A 137 0.78 -2.66 -3.13
C ALA A 137 -0.66 -2.22 -2.83
N VAL A 138 -0.85 -1.17 -2.03
CA VAL A 138 -2.18 -0.63 -1.72
C VAL A 138 -2.84 -0.01 -2.95
N GLU A 139 -2.08 0.66 -3.83
CA GLU A 139 -2.66 1.20 -5.07
C GLU A 139 -3.13 0.08 -6.01
N HIS A 140 -2.45 -1.09 -6.04
CA HIS A 140 -2.97 -2.26 -6.76
C HIS A 140 -4.31 -2.73 -6.20
N ILE A 141 -4.48 -2.77 -4.86
CA ILE A 141 -5.79 -3.06 -4.23
C ILE A 141 -6.85 -2.05 -4.69
N VAL A 142 -6.49 -0.78 -4.72
CA VAL A 142 -7.43 0.31 -5.06
C VAL A 142 -7.89 0.21 -6.51
N LEU A 143 -6.99 -0.12 -7.43
CA LEU A 143 -7.33 -0.31 -8.85
C LEU A 143 -8.15 -1.59 -9.06
N GLU A 144 -7.81 -2.68 -8.38
CA GLU A 144 -8.59 -3.93 -8.42
C GLU A 144 -9.99 -3.73 -7.83
N ALA A 145 -10.12 -2.91 -6.79
CA ALA A 145 -11.43 -2.56 -6.25
C ALA A 145 -12.33 -1.92 -7.31
N VAL A 146 -11.79 -1.03 -8.16
CA VAL A 146 -12.54 -0.42 -9.27
C VAL A 146 -12.98 -1.48 -10.29
N GLU A 147 -12.09 -2.42 -10.65
CA GLU A 147 -12.42 -3.53 -11.56
C GLU A 147 -13.56 -4.39 -11.02
N LEU A 148 -13.59 -4.61 -9.70
CA LEU A 148 -14.62 -5.38 -9.01
C LEU A 148 -15.92 -4.58 -8.74
N GLY A 149 -16.03 -3.33 -9.22
CA GLY A 149 -17.17 -2.45 -8.92
C GLY A 149 -17.23 -1.99 -7.46
N LEU A 150 -16.12 -2.06 -6.74
CA LEU A 150 -16.01 -1.62 -5.35
C LEU A 150 -15.43 -0.21 -5.26
N GLY A 151 -15.81 0.49 -4.20
CA GLY A 151 -15.23 1.77 -3.81
C GLY A 151 -14.23 1.59 -2.68
N SER A 152 -13.25 2.50 -2.63
CA SER A 152 -12.28 2.55 -1.54
C SER A 152 -11.87 3.99 -1.21
N CYS A 153 -11.29 4.20 -0.04
CA CYS A 153 -10.71 5.48 0.33
C CYS A 153 -9.40 5.30 1.09
N TRP A 154 -8.33 5.95 0.62
CA TRP A 154 -7.10 6.07 1.40
C TRP A 154 -7.33 6.94 2.63
N VAL A 155 -7.12 6.41 3.83
CA VAL A 155 -7.13 7.15 5.08
C VAL A 155 -5.73 7.17 5.65
N ARG A 156 -5.14 8.38 5.72
CA ARG A 156 -3.80 8.62 6.28
C ARG A 156 -3.86 9.45 7.55
N LEU A 157 -5.00 10.06 7.82
CA LEU A 157 -5.23 10.85 9.03
C LEU A 157 -5.76 9.93 10.13
N PHE A 158 -4.86 9.40 10.95
CA PHE A 158 -5.14 8.57 12.13
C PHE A 158 -3.99 8.63 13.14
N ASP A 159 -4.27 8.24 14.37
CA ASP A 159 -3.28 7.99 15.43
C ASP A 159 -2.80 6.53 15.31
N GLU A 160 -1.54 6.35 14.88
CA GLU A 160 -0.97 5.01 14.66
C GLU A 160 -0.93 4.18 15.94
N ASN A 161 -0.63 4.80 17.10
CA ASN A 161 -0.56 4.07 18.37
C ASN A 161 -1.93 3.52 18.76
N LYS A 162 -3.00 4.30 18.56
CA LYS A 162 -4.36 3.84 18.82
C LYS A 162 -4.76 2.70 17.87
N VAL A 163 -4.37 2.76 16.59
CA VAL A 163 -4.61 1.65 15.65
C VAL A 163 -3.89 0.39 16.12
N LYS A 164 -2.61 0.49 16.49
CA LYS A 164 -1.83 -0.64 16.99
C LYS A 164 -2.45 -1.25 18.25
N GLN A 165 -2.85 -0.42 19.21
CA GLN A 165 -3.52 -0.87 20.42
C GLN A 165 -4.87 -1.54 20.16
N ALA A 166 -5.68 -0.95 19.24
CA ALA A 166 -7.00 -1.49 18.91
C ALA A 166 -6.94 -2.90 18.30
N LEU A 167 -5.86 -3.23 17.62
CA LEU A 167 -5.69 -4.46 16.85
C LEU A 167 -4.56 -5.36 17.34
N ASP A 168 -3.93 -5.02 18.46
CA ASP A 168 -2.80 -5.76 19.05
C ASP A 168 -1.68 -6.01 18.03
N LEU A 169 -1.29 -4.96 17.30
CA LEU A 169 -0.25 -5.06 16.26
C LEU A 169 1.15 -4.96 16.85
N ASP A 170 2.04 -5.76 16.30
CA ASP A 170 3.46 -5.80 16.66
C ASP A 170 4.16 -4.44 16.46
N ASN A 171 5.12 -4.12 17.32
CA ASN A 171 5.89 -2.87 17.26
C ASN A 171 6.77 -2.75 16.00
N ASN A 172 7.15 -3.89 15.40
CA ASN A 172 7.89 -3.91 14.14
C ASN A 172 7.02 -3.63 12.89
N LEU A 173 5.70 -3.50 13.06
CA LEU A 173 4.80 -3.06 12.02
C LEU A 173 4.61 -1.54 12.07
N CYS A 174 4.69 -0.87 10.94
CA CYS A 174 4.22 0.50 10.78
C CYS A 174 2.89 0.51 10.03
N VAL A 175 1.91 1.29 10.51
CA VAL A 175 0.61 1.41 9.83
C VAL A 175 0.69 2.49 8.75
N VAL A 176 0.58 2.05 7.50
CA VAL A 176 0.73 2.93 6.32
C VAL A 176 -0.58 3.62 5.97
N ALA A 177 -1.69 2.89 6.00
CA ALA A 177 -3.01 3.42 5.70
C ALA A 177 -4.11 2.53 6.30
N LEU A 178 -5.27 3.11 6.54
CA LEU A 178 -6.52 2.39 6.64
C LEU A 178 -7.23 2.51 5.28
N LEU A 179 -7.74 1.43 4.76
CA LEU A 179 -8.43 1.37 3.48
C LEU A 179 -9.83 0.79 3.67
N PRO A 180 -10.86 1.61 4.00
CA PRO A 180 -12.25 1.21 3.91
C PRO A 180 -12.59 0.79 2.49
N VAL A 181 -13.25 -0.36 2.33
CA VAL A 181 -13.66 -0.93 1.03
C VAL A 181 -15.07 -1.46 1.13
N GLY A 182 -15.86 -1.22 0.10
CA GLY A 182 -17.25 -1.69 0.03
C GLY A 182 -17.91 -1.36 -1.31
N VAL A 183 -19.15 -1.81 -1.49
CA VAL A 183 -19.97 -1.40 -2.63
C VAL A 183 -20.29 0.10 -2.46
N PRO A 184 -19.96 0.97 -3.46
CA PRO A 184 -20.18 2.40 -3.33
C PRO A 184 -21.69 2.73 -3.27
N ASP A 185 -22.04 3.68 -2.41
CA ASP A 185 -23.37 4.30 -2.30
C ASP A 185 -23.30 5.80 -2.65
N GLU A 186 -22.30 6.19 -3.40
CA GLU A 186 -22.10 7.53 -3.94
C GLU A 186 -21.26 7.45 -5.21
N GLU A 187 -21.38 8.46 -6.05
CA GLU A 187 -20.53 8.68 -7.23
C GLU A 187 -19.80 10.03 -7.08
N PRO A 188 -18.64 10.06 -6.41
CA PRO A 188 -17.92 11.31 -6.21
C PRO A 188 -17.39 11.87 -7.52
N ASP A 189 -17.51 13.17 -7.71
CA ASP A 189 -16.94 13.88 -8.86
C ASP A 189 -15.42 13.71 -8.95
N ALA A 190 -14.91 13.74 -10.17
CA ALA A 190 -13.47 13.78 -10.43
C ALA A 190 -12.89 15.08 -9.86
N ARG A 191 -11.88 14.96 -9.00
CA ARG A 191 -11.16 16.13 -8.50
C ARG A 191 -10.25 16.71 -9.57
N PRO A 192 -10.13 18.05 -9.67
CA PRO A 192 -9.20 18.69 -10.58
C PRO A 192 -7.78 18.14 -10.42
N LYS A 193 -7.11 17.96 -11.53
CA LYS A 193 -5.69 17.57 -11.58
C LYS A 193 -4.86 18.71 -12.14
N LEU A 194 -3.61 18.76 -11.74
CA LEU A 194 -2.66 19.66 -12.39
C LEU A 194 -2.54 19.30 -13.87
N PRO A 195 -2.33 20.30 -14.75
CA PRO A 195 -2.05 20.02 -16.15
C PRO A 195 -0.77 19.21 -16.29
N LEU A 196 -0.69 18.35 -17.30
CA LEU A 196 0.44 17.46 -17.53
C LEU A 196 1.77 18.22 -17.61
N SER A 197 1.78 19.39 -18.21
CA SER A 197 2.95 20.28 -18.31
C SER A 197 3.52 20.72 -16.95
N SER A 198 2.69 20.73 -15.89
CA SER A 198 3.14 21.11 -14.54
C SER A 198 3.84 19.97 -13.80
N ILE A 199 3.74 18.75 -14.26
CA ILE A 199 4.36 17.57 -13.63
C ILE A 199 5.51 17.00 -14.45
N ILE A 200 5.75 17.52 -15.65
CA ILE A 200 6.88 17.17 -16.50
C ILE A 200 7.94 18.24 -16.35
N LEU A 201 9.12 17.85 -15.87
CA LEU A 201 10.26 18.75 -15.83
C LEU A 201 10.94 18.79 -17.21
N PRO A 202 11.30 19.97 -17.73
CA PRO A 202 12.06 20.04 -18.95
C PRO A 202 13.45 19.43 -18.78
N GLU A 203 13.92 18.71 -19.77
CA GLU A 203 15.32 18.30 -19.82
C GLU A 203 16.21 19.55 -19.88
N LYS A 204 17.11 19.69 -18.90
CA LYS A 204 18.07 20.79 -18.94
C LYS A 204 19.08 20.51 -20.06
N PRO A 205 19.29 21.45 -21.00
CA PRO A 205 20.36 21.28 -21.98
C PRO A 205 21.67 21.10 -21.22
N LYS A 206 22.46 20.09 -21.61
CA LYS A 206 23.85 19.98 -21.12
C LYS A 206 24.53 21.25 -21.52
N ASN A 207 24.99 22.04 -20.54
CA ASN A 207 25.82 23.20 -20.83
C ASN A 207 27.03 22.72 -21.64
N SER A 208 27.05 23.12 -22.91
CA SER A 208 28.19 22.93 -23.83
C SER A 208 29.37 23.68 -23.38
#